data_9926f46074dce245b8f28fc066f004fb
#
_entry.id   9926f46074dce245b8f28fc066f004fb
#
_cell.length_a   1.000
_cell.length_b   1.000
_cell.length_c   1.000
_cell.angle_alpha   90.00
_cell.angle_beta   90.00
_cell.angle_gamma   90.00
#
_symmetry.space_group_name_H-M   'P 1'
#
loop_
_entity.id
_entity.type
_entity.pdbx_description
1 polymer ?
#
loop_
_entity_poly.entity_id
_entity_poly.type
_entity_poly.pdbx_seq_one_letter_code
_entity_poly.pdbx_strand_id
1 'polypeptide(L)'
;MKMKTSYYISLLFLVISFSSFSQDDPNNLVFNGNKESIKKNYTKAEVEYRKAISKDKAKFKAAHNLGNILFENENYDEAIQEYFKTQKNSELDIERHSAFHNLGNSYMKKKDYAQAIEAYKNALRSNSQDDETRYNYALAKKFLEGDKRQNSQNNNESEEEKKDKSEDQKENKDQNQDSDQDSDSEKEKPK
;
A
#
# COMPACT_ATOMS: atom_id res chain seq x y z
N MET A 1 32.14 -56.59 23.36
CA MET A 1 32.43 -55.13 23.25
C MET A 1 31.72 -54.42 22.09
N LYS A 2 31.44 -55.11 20.98
CA LYS A 2 30.79 -54.49 19.80
C LYS A 2 29.33 -54.06 20.00
N MET A 3 28.55 -54.69 20.89
CA MET A 3 27.13 -54.33 21.11
C MET A 3 26.95 -53.00 21.84
N LYS A 4 27.82 -52.62 22.77
CA LYS A 4 27.72 -51.36 23.52
C LYS A 4 27.94 -50.14 22.65
N THR A 5 28.86 -50.18 21.68
CA THR A 5 29.12 -49.10 20.72
C THR A 5 27.96 -48.80 19.81
N SER A 6 27.21 -49.84 19.38
CA SER A 6 26.02 -49.72 18.54
C SER A 6 24.89 -48.95 19.26
N TYR A 7 24.69 -49.19 20.56
CA TYR A 7 23.71 -48.46 21.37
C TYR A 7 24.05 -46.97 21.51
N TYR A 8 25.31 -46.63 21.70
CA TYR A 8 25.71 -45.24 21.80
C TYR A 8 25.58 -44.49 20.47
N ILE A 9 25.86 -45.12 19.35
CA ILE A 9 25.66 -44.56 18.02
C ILE A 9 24.17 -44.36 17.75
N SER A 10 23.31 -45.31 18.09
CA SER A 10 21.86 -45.20 17.94
C SER A 10 21.28 -44.10 18.83
N LEU A 11 21.75 -43.96 20.08
CA LEU A 11 21.33 -42.92 20.99
C LEU A 11 21.78 -41.52 20.50
N LEU A 12 22.99 -41.42 19.93
CA LEU A 12 23.50 -40.17 19.34
C LEU A 12 22.64 -39.74 18.13
N PHE A 13 22.26 -40.64 17.26
CA PHE A 13 21.36 -40.36 16.14
C PHE A 13 19.97 -39.90 16.61
N LEU A 14 19.45 -40.50 17.68
CA LEU A 14 18.17 -40.10 18.28
C LEU A 14 18.20 -38.66 18.79
N VAL A 15 19.27 -38.25 19.50
CA VAL A 15 19.45 -36.91 20.04
C VAL A 15 19.60 -35.86 18.93
N ILE A 16 20.32 -36.19 17.85
CA ILE A 16 20.48 -35.31 16.69
C ILE A 16 19.14 -35.09 15.97
N SER A 17 18.31 -36.13 15.85
CA SER A 17 16.98 -36.04 15.21
C SER A 17 16.02 -35.16 15.98
N PHE A 18 16.08 -35.09 17.31
CA PHE A 18 15.24 -34.24 18.12
C PHE A 18 15.65 -32.74 18.02
N SER A 19 16.94 -32.46 17.84
CA SER A 19 17.42 -31.05 17.73
C SER A 19 16.97 -30.39 16.42
N SER A 20 16.76 -31.14 15.35
CA SER A 20 16.34 -30.59 14.06
C SER A 20 14.85 -30.20 14.02
N PHE A 21 14.02 -30.79 14.87
CA PHE A 21 12.57 -30.52 14.88
C PHE A 21 12.20 -29.21 15.58
N SER A 22 13.05 -28.72 16.49
CA SER A 22 12.79 -27.50 17.29
C SER A 22 13.10 -26.20 16.55
N GLN A 23 13.96 -26.25 15.52
CA GLN A 23 14.44 -25.04 14.84
C GLN A 23 13.43 -24.50 13.82
N ASP A 24 12.49 -25.34 13.36
CA ASP A 24 11.49 -25.04 12.35
C ASP A 24 10.09 -24.75 12.92
N ASP A 25 9.95 -24.62 14.24
CA ASP A 25 8.69 -24.22 14.87
C ASP A 25 8.32 -22.78 14.46
N PRO A 26 7.10 -22.53 13.96
CA PRO A 26 6.68 -21.19 13.55
C PRO A 26 6.84 -20.13 14.64
N ASN A 27 6.72 -20.48 15.93
CA ASN A 27 6.91 -19.53 17.03
C ASN A 27 8.37 -19.15 17.18
N ASN A 28 9.30 -20.08 17.01
CA ASN A 28 10.74 -19.81 17.04
C ASN A 28 11.16 -18.94 15.85
N LEU A 29 10.56 -19.17 14.68
CA LEU A 29 10.79 -18.32 13.49
C LEU A 29 10.31 -16.89 13.73
N VAL A 30 9.11 -16.71 14.31
CA VAL A 30 8.63 -15.36 14.71
C VAL A 30 9.56 -14.72 15.73
N PHE A 31 10.01 -15.47 16.74
CA PHE A 31 10.95 -14.96 17.73
C PHE A 31 12.28 -14.50 17.11
N ASN A 32 12.84 -15.29 16.20
CA ASN A 32 14.06 -14.95 15.48
C ASN A 32 13.84 -13.71 14.59
N GLY A 33 12.72 -13.64 13.88
CA GLY A 33 12.33 -12.45 13.12
C GLY A 33 12.26 -11.20 13.98
N ASN A 34 11.63 -11.27 15.14
CA ASN A 34 11.56 -10.16 16.10
C ASN A 34 12.96 -9.73 16.57
N LYS A 35 13.82 -10.69 16.87
CA LYS A 35 15.22 -10.42 17.29
C LYS A 35 16.01 -9.70 16.20
N GLU A 36 15.86 -10.09 14.95
CA GLU A 36 16.55 -9.42 13.84
C GLU A 36 15.89 -8.04 13.52
N SER A 37 14.60 -7.90 13.68
CA SER A 37 13.88 -6.62 13.55
C SER A 37 14.36 -5.57 14.55
N ILE A 38 14.54 -5.96 15.82
CA ILE A 38 15.08 -5.06 16.88
C ILE A 38 16.48 -4.57 16.51
N LYS A 39 17.29 -5.41 15.86
CA LYS A 39 18.63 -5.03 15.36
C LYS A 39 18.59 -4.22 14.06
N LYS A 40 17.39 -3.93 13.53
CA LYS A 40 17.16 -3.31 12.20
C LYS A 40 17.72 -4.13 11.02
N ASN A 41 17.94 -5.44 11.22
CA ASN A 41 18.30 -6.37 10.16
C ASN A 41 17.03 -6.82 9.40
N TYR A 42 16.37 -5.89 8.73
CA TYR A 42 15.03 -6.09 8.14
C TYR A 42 14.99 -7.24 7.13
N THR A 43 16.02 -7.39 6.30
CA THR A 43 16.11 -8.50 5.35
C THR A 43 16.10 -9.87 6.03
N LYS A 44 16.82 -10.02 7.15
CA LYS A 44 16.82 -11.28 7.90
C LYS A 44 15.50 -11.50 8.64
N ALA A 45 14.94 -10.43 9.21
CA ALA A 45 13.64 -10.50 9.87
C ALA A 45 12.55 -10.94 8.90
N GLU A 46 12.53 -10.40 7.69
CA GLU A 46 11.60 -10.77 6.63
C GLU A 46 11.70 -12.25 6.28
N VAL A 47 12.91 -12.77 6.09
CA VAL A 47 13.11 -14.21 5.80
C VAL A 47 12.51 -15.09 6.89
N GLU A 48 12.73 -14.76 8.16
CA GLU A 48 12.20 -15.54 9.27
C GLU A 48 10.67 -15.46 9.36
N TYR A 49 10.06 -14.29 9.16
CA TYR A 49 8.60 -14.15 9.14
C TYR A 49 7.97 -14.89 7.95
N ARG A 50 8.57 -14.82 6.74
CA ARG A 50 8.07 -15.57 5.57
C ARG A 50 8.16 -17.09 5.80
N LYS A 51 9.22 -17.59 6.44
CA LYS A 51 9.32 -19.00 6.87
C LYS A 51 8.22 -19.35 7.86
N ALA A 52 7.98 -18.51 8.87
CA ALA A 52 6.91 -18.74 9.85
C ALA A 52 5.53 -18.85 9.17
N ILE A 53 5.21 -17.94 8.26
CA ILE A 53 3.96 -17.95 7.50
C ILE A 53 3.84 -19.19 6.61
N SER A 54 4.95 -19.66 6.02
CA SER A 54 4.94 -20.86 5.16
C SER A 54 4.65 -22.15 5.94
N LYS A 55 5.03 -22.20 7.21
CA LYS A 55 4.79 -23.34 8.11
C LYS A 55 3.39 -23.32 8.71
N ASP A 56 2.88 -22.12 9.00
CA ASP A 56 1.54 -21.90 9.55
C ASP A 56 0.91 -20.66 8.91
N LYS A 57 0.06 -20.86 7.91
CA LYS A 57 -0.62 -19.76 7.18
C LYS A 57 -1.55 -18.94 8.07
N ALA A 58 -1.99 -19.48 9.21
CA ALA A 58 -2.80 -18.76 10.20
C ALA A 58 -1.94 -17.94 11.18
N LYS A 59 -0.62 -17.87 10.99
CA LYS A 59 0.29 -17.14 11.88
C LYS A 59 0.19 -15.63 11.64
N PHE A 60 -0.91 -15.06 12.13
CA PHE A 60 -1.20 -13.63 11.98
C PHE A 60 -0.11 -12.72 12.56
N LYS A 61 0.58 -13.13 13.66
CA LYS A 61 1.69 -12.36 14.24
C LYS A 61 2.88 -12.24 13.28
N ALA A 62 3.20 -13.31 12.55
CA ALA A 62 4.25 -13.26 11.54
C ALA A 62 3.86 -12.34 10.38
N ALA A 63 2.62 -12.43 9.89
CA ALA A 63 2.10 -11.56 8.84
C ALA A 63 2.08 -10.08 9.28
N HIS A 64 1.62 -9.80 10.49
CA HIS A 64 1.62 -8.45 11.05
C HIS A 64 3.04 -7.85 11.12
N ASN A 65 3.98 -8.60 11.69
CA ASN A 65 5.36 -8.15 11.83
C ASN A 65 6.07 -8.03 10.48
N LEU A 66 5.75 -8.91 9.52
CA LEU A 66 6.21 -8.77 8.13
C LEU A 66 5.67 -7.49 7.51
N GLY A 67 4.37 -7.20 7.69
CA GLY A 67 3.77 -5.94 7.25
C GLY A 67 4.51 -4.71 7.80
N ASN A 68 4.89 -4.74 9.08
CA ASN A 68 5.67 -3.66 9.70
C ASN A 68 7.04 -3.49 9.03
N ILE A 69 7.77 -4.58 8.77
CA ILE A 69 9.08 -4.51 8.09
C ILE A 69 8.94 -3.99 6.66
N LEU A 70 7.93 -4.44 5.95
CA LEU A 70 7.65 -3.99 4.59
C LEU A 70 7.27 -2.51 4.55
N PHE A 71 6.51 -2.04 5.54
CA PHE A 71 6.18 -0.62 5.70
C PHE A 71 7.42 0.24 5.95
N GLU A 72 8.32 -0.19 6.86
CA GLU A 72 9.59 0.49 7.13
C GLU A 72 10.52 0.53 5.90
N ASN A 73 10.46 -0.48 5.04
CA ASN A 73 11.16 -0.54 3.76
C ASN A 73 10.41 0.16 2.61
N GLU A 74 9.34 0.90 2.90
CA GLU A 74 8.52 1.62 1.92
C GLU A 74 7.80 0.72 0.90
N ASN A 75 7.77 -0.61 1.12
CA ASN A 75 7.04 -1.57 0.30
C ASN A 75 5.56 -1.62 0.71
N TYR A 76 4.87 -0.49 0.54
CA TYR A 76 3.51 -0.29 1.05
C TYR A 76 2.49 -1.25 0.44
N ASP A 77 2.64 -1.66 -0.81
CA ASP A 77 1.71 -2.58 -1.47
C ASP A 77 1.75 -3.97 -0.84
N GLU A 78 2.94 -4.51 -0.56
CA GLU A 78 3.08 -5.78 0.12
C GLU A 78 2.67 -5.67 1.59
N ALA A 79 3.02 -4.56 2.28
CA ALA A 79 2.59 -4.31 3.65
C ALA A 79 1.07 -4.36 3.79
N ILE A 80 0.34 -3.72 2.88
CA ILE A 80 -1.13 -3.74 2.79
C ILE A 80 -1.64 -5.19 2.72
N GLN A 81 -1.05 -6.03 1.88
CA GLN A 81 -1.46 -7.44 1.75
C GLN A 81 -1.25 -8.23 3.05
N GLU A 82 -0.14 -8.01 3.74
CA GLU A 82 0.16 -8.71 4.99
C GLU A 82 -0.77 -8.24 6.13
N TYR A 83 -1.09 -6.94 6.21
CA TYR A 83 -2.07 -6.43 7.17
C TYR A 83 -3.50 -6.95 6.89
N PHE A 84 -3.88 -7.10 5.61
CA PHE A 84 -5.15 -7.75 5.26
C PHE A 84 -5.22 -9.20 5.74
N LYS A 85 -4.14 -9.98 5.61
CA LYS A 85 -4.08 -11.34 6.15
C LYS A 85 -4.22 -11.35 7.67
N THR A 86 -3.57 -10.40 8.33
CA THR A 86 -3.63 -10.24 9.80
C THR A 86 -5.06 -9.97 10.25
N GLN A 87 -5.74 -8.96 9.71
CA GLN A 87 -7.08 -8.58 10.15
C GLN A 87 -8.13 -9.68 9.90
N LYS A 88 -7.96 -10.44 8.80
CA LYS A 88 -8.87 -11.53 8.44
C LYS A 88 -8.75 -12.74 9.37
N ASN A 89 -7.52 -13.03 9.82
CA ASN A 89 -7.19 -14.24 10.58
C ASN A 89 -7.11 -13.99 12.09
N SER A 90 -7.26 -12.75 12.54
CA SER A 90 -7.20 -12.41 13.96
C SER A 90 -8.56 -12.54 14.64
N GLU A 91 -8.60 -13.23 15.77
CA GLU A 91 -9.79 -13.37 16.63
C GLU A 91 -9.91 -12.22 17.63
N LEU A 92 -8.80 -11.57 17.98
CA LEU A 92 -8.75 -10.53 18.99
C LEU A 92 -8.99 -9.14 18.38
N ASP A 93 -9.85 -8.34 19.03
CA ASP A 93 -10.13 -6.96 18.60
C ASP A 93 -8.88 -6.08 18.57
N ILE A 94 -7.98 -6.26 19.55
CA ILE A 94 -6.74 -5.47 19.59
C ILE A 94 -5.82 -5.74 18.38
N GLU A 95 -5.78 -6.97 17.90
CA GLU A 95 -4.98 -7.34 16.74
C GLU A 95 -5.63 -6.84 15.43
N ARG A 96 -6.95 -6.95 15.33
CA ARG A 96 -7.70 -6.36 14.20
C ARG A 96 -7.53 -4.84 14.17
N HIS A 97 -7.64 -4.19 15.33
CA HIS A 97 -7.39 -2.75 15.46
C HIS A 97 -6.01 -2.38 14.91
N SER A 98 -4.95 -3.03 15.41
CA SER A 98 -3.58 -2.76 15.00
C SER A 98 -3.37 -2.98 13.50
N ALA A 99 -3.93 -4.07 12.94
CA ALA A 99 -3.83 -4.35 11.52
C ALA A 99 -4.54 -3.29 10.66
N PHE A 100 -5.75 -2.87 11.03
CA PHE A 100 -6.47 -1.82 10.31
C PHE A 100 -5.83 -0.44 10.47
N HIS A 101 -5.27 -0.12 11.64
CA HIS A 101 -4.51 1.11 11.85
C HIS A 101 -3.30 1.19 10.90
N ASN A 102 -2.47 0.13 10.86
CA ASN A 102 -1.29 0.07 10.00
C ASN A 102 -1.65 0.01 8.50
N LEU A 103 -2.78 -0.62 8.17
CA LEU A 103 -3.35 -0.57 6.82
C LEU A 103 -3.67 0.88 6.41
N GLY A 104 -4.31 1.63 7.30
CA GLY A 104 -4.57 3.06 7.12
C GLY A 104 -3.29 3.87 6.91
N ASN A 105 -2.27 3.65 7.75
CA ASN A 105 -0.96 4.29 7.61
C ASN A 105 -0.32 3.99 6.25
N SER A 106 -0.42 2.75 5.77
CA SER A 106 0.12 2.35 4.46
C SER A 106 -0.59 3.06 3.31
N TYR A 107 -1.91 3.17 3.35
CA TYR A 107 -2.69 3.93 2.38
C TYR A 107 -2.38 5.44 2.43
N MET A 108 -2.16 6.00 3.63
CA MET A 108 -1.71 7.40 3.78
C MET A 108 -0.38 7.65 3.05
N LYS A 109 0.60 6.74 3.20
CA LYS A 109 1.89 6.83 2.50
C LYS A 109 1.72 6.76 0.97
N LYS A 110 0.75 5.99 0.50
CA LYS A 110 0.38 5.90 -0.93
C LYS A 110 -0.49 7.06 -1.41
N LYS A 111 -0.88 7.98 -0.54
CA LYS A 111 -1.85 9.05 -0.82
C LYS A 111 -3.24 8.54 -1.25
N ASP A 112 -3.55 7.27 -0.98
CA ASP A 112 -4.90 6.75 -1.15
C ASP A 112 -5.75 7.06 0.08
N TYR A 113 -6.11 8.31 0.20
CA TYR A 113 -6.80 8.82 1.37
C TYR A 113 -8.19 8.22 1.57
N ALA A 114 -8.84 7.81 0.49
CA ALA A 114 -10.14 7.16 0.56
C ALA A 114 -10.04 5.80 1.26
N GLN A 115 -9.08 4.96 0.87
CA GLN A 115 -8.83 3.67 1.52
C GLN A 115 -8.29 3.83 2.94
N ALA A 116 -7.46 4.86 3.19
CA ALA A 116 -6.98 5.16 4.54
C ALA A 116 -8.14 5.46 5.50
N ILE A 117 -9.13 6.27 5.08
CA ILE A 117 -10.33 6.58 5.86
C ILE A 117 -11.09 5.31 6.22
N GLU A 118 -11.35 4.41 5.28
CA GLU A 118 -12.06 3.16 5.55
C GLU A 118 -11.26 2.23 6.49
N ALA A 119 -9.94 2.15 6.32
CA ALA A 119 -9.08 1.37 7.21
C ALA A 119 -9.13 1.91 8.65
N TYR A 120 -8.92 3.21 8.86
CA TYR A 120 -8.98 3.81 10.21
C TYR A 120 -10.37 3.69 10.84
N LYS A 121 -11.44 3.82 10.05
CA LYS A 121 -12.81 3.61 10.53
C LYS A 121 -13.01 2.18 11.04
N ASN A 122 -12.44 1.19 10.35
CA ASN A 122 -12.48 -0.21 10.80
C ASN A 122 -11.62 -0.43 12.05
N ALA A 123 -10.44 0.22 12.16
CA ALA A 123 -9.64 0.21 13.38
C ALA A 123 -10.45 0.75 14.58
N LEU A 124 -11.11 1.89 14.41
CA LEU A 124 -11.93 2.51 15.45
C LEU A 124 -13.18 1.70 15.84
N ARG A 125 -13.66 0.81 14.99
CA ARG A 125 -14.71 -0.16 15.38
C ARG A 125 -14.19 -1.21 16.37
N SER A 126 -12.92 -1.60 16.24
CA SER A 126 -12.29 -2.56 17.17
C SER A 126 -11.76 -1.89 18.43
N ASN A 127 -11.33 -0.61 18.35
CA ASN A 127 -10.92 0.20 19.50
C ASN A 127 -11.28 1.68 19.27
N SER A 128 -12.43 2.10 19.78
CA SER A 128 -12.91 3.48 19.61
C SER A 128 -12.15 4.51 20.45
N GLN A 129 -11.32 4.08 21.41
CA GLN A 129 -10.61 4.97 22.34
C GLN A 129 -9.21 5.36 21.85
N ASP A 130 -8.77 4.85 20.69
CA ASP A 130 -7.46 5.17 20.16
C ASP A 130 -7.41 6.58 19.54
N ASP A 131 -6.78 7.49 20.26
CA ASP A 131 -6.63 8.89 19.87
C ASP A 131 -5.77 9.06 18.61
N GLU A 132 -4.74 8.23 18.44
CA GLU A 132 -3.86 8.27 17.28
C GLU A 132 -4.63 7.90 16.02
N THR A 133 -5.40 6.82 16.06
CA THR A 133 -6.25 6.43 14.93
C THR A 133 -7.30 7.49 14.61
N ARG A 134 -7.90 8.12 15.64
CA ARG A 134 -8.86 9.24 15.43
C ARG A 134 -8.20 10.44 14.73
N TYR A 135 -7.01 10.79 15.17
CA TYR A 135 -6.24 11.87 14.55
C TYR A 135 -5.90 11.55 13.08
N ASN A 136 -5.38 10.35 12.82
CA ASN A 136 -5.00 9.92 11.48
C ASN A 136 -6.23 9.81 10.55
N TYR A 137 -7.37 9.37 11.06
CA TYR A 137 -8.65 9.39 10.34
C TYR A 137 -9.06 10.81 9.92
N ALA A 138 -8.99 11.77 10.85
CA ALA A 138 -9.32 13.16 10.55
C ALA A 138 -8.34 13.79 9.54
N LEU A 139 -7.05 13.45 9.66
CA LEU A 139 -6.01 13.89 8.75
C LEU A 139 -6.22 13.34 7.32
N ALA A 140 -6.58 12.06 7.19
CA ALA A 140 -6.90 11.44 5.91
C ALA A 140 -8.10 12.13 5.23
N LYS A 141 -9.14 12.47 5.98
CA LYS A 141 -10.29 13.24 5.47
C LYS A 141 -9.86 14.61 4.94
N LYS A 142 -9.03 15.33 5.69
CA LYS A 142 -8.53 16.65 5.28
C LYS A 142 -7.74 16.58 3.97
N PHE A 143 -6.88 15.57 3.80
CA PHE A 143 -6.12 15.39 2.57
C PHE A 143 -7.02 15.03 1.39
N LEU A 144 -8.00 14.14 1.57
CA LEU A 144 -8.96 13.79 0.51
C LEU A 144 -9.75 15.02 0.04
N GLU A 145 -10.16 15.89 0.96
CA GLU A 145 -10.85 17.14 0.61
C GLU A 145 -9.93 18.11 -0.13
N GLY A 146 -8.65 18.20 0.27
CA GLY A 146 -7.64 19.00 -0.41
C GLY A 146 -7.44 18.57 -1.85
N ASP A 147 -7.24 17.26 -2.08
CA ASP A 147 -7.07 16.69 -3.42
C ASP A 147 -8.28 16.96 -4.33
N LYS A 148 -9.49 16.82 -3.78
CA LYS A 148 -10.72 17.12 -4.54
C LYS A 148 -10.81 18.59 -4.97
N ARG A 149 -10.41 19.52 -4.10
CA ARG A 149 -10.41 20.96 -4.42
C ARG A 149 -9.38 21.27 -5.50
N GLN A 150 -8.17 20.72 -5.40
CA GLN A 150 -7.10 20.92 -6.36
C GLN A 150 -7.47 20.38 -7.76
N ASN A 151 -8.06 19.18 -7.80
CA ASN A 151 -8.53 18.61 -9.05
C ASN A 151 -9.69 19.42 -9.69
N SER A 152 -10.57 20.00 -8.87
CA SER A 152 -11.66 20.84 -9.37
C SER A 152 -11.14 22.16 -9.94
N GLN A 153 -10.11 22.76 -9.34
CA GLN A 153 -9.49 24.00 -9.84
C GLN A 153 -8.76 23.75 -11.17
N ASN A 154 -7.95 22.69 -11.25
CA ASN A 154 -7.22 22.34 -12.47
C ASN A 154 -8.16 22.01 -13.65
N ASN A 155 -9.32 21.39 -13.36
CA ASN A 155 -10.32 21.13 -14.41
C ASN A 155 -10.99 22.41 -14.92
N ASN A 156 -11.28 23.36 -14.04
CA ASN A 156 -11.86 24.65 -14.44
C ASN A 156 -10.89 25.49 -15.29
N GLU A 157 -9.62 25.56 -14.88
CA GLU A 157 -8.57 26.25 -15.66
C GLU A 157 -8.39 25.62 -17.06
N SER A 158 -8.41 24.29 -17.13
CA SER A 158 -8.29 23.58 -18.42
C SER A 158 -9.52 23.74 -19.33
N GLU A 159 -10.70 24.01 -18.78
CA GLU A 159 -11.92 24.32 -19.55
C GLU A 159 -11.94 25.78 -20.02
N GLU A 160 -11.43 26.71 -19.21
CA GLU A 160 -11.29 28.11 -19.61
C GLU A 160 -10.26 28.28 -20.73
N GLU A 161 -9.08 27.67 -20.63
CA GLU A 161 -8.09 27.66 -21.72
C GLU A 161 -8.58 27.06 -23.02
N LYS A 162 -9.47 26.08 -22.97
CA LYS A 162 -10.09 25.50 -24.17
C LYS A 162 -11.14 26.42 -24.78
N LYS A 163 -11.84 27.21 -23.98
CA LYS A 163 -12.81 28.20 -24.48
C LYS A 163 -12.09 29.37 -25.15
N ASP A 164 -11.08 29.93 -24.54
CA ASP A 164 -10.27 31.00 -25.13
C ASP A 164 -9.67 30.61 -26.48
N LYS A 165 -9.08 29.38 -26.57
CA LYS A 165 -8.54 28.87 -27.85
C LYS A 165 -9.61 28.62 -28.90
N SER A 166 -10.86 28.36 -28.50
CA SER A 166 -11.98 28.17 -29.43
C SER A 166 -12.61 29.47 -29.92
N GLU A 167 -12.51 30.54 -29.14
CA GLU A 167 -12.94 31.89 -29.52
C GLU A 167 -11.93 32.54 -30.46
N ASP A 168 -10.62 32.45 -30.18
CA ASP A 168 -9.56 32.91 -31.08
C ASP A 168 -9.59 32.23 -32.46
N GLN A 169 -10.03 30.97 -32.55
CA GLN A 169 -10.18 30.28 -33.83
C GLN A 169 -11.46 30.69 -34.60
N LYS A 170 -12.46 31.23 -33.93
CA LYS A 170 -13.66 31.78 -34.59
C LYS A 170 -13.41 33.17 -35.13
N GLU A 171 -12.74 34.05 -34.37
CA GLU A 171 -12.40 35.38 -34.84
C GLU A 171 -11.46 35.37 -36.05
N ASN A 172 -10.49 34.45 -36.11
CA ASN A 172 -9.61 34.25 -37.28
C ASN A 172 -10.32 33.66 -38.51
N LYS A 173 -11.47 33.04 -38.36
CA LYS A 173 -12.26 32.56 -39.51
C LYS A 173 -13.16 33.61 -40.12
N ASP A 174 -13.69 34.52 -39.29
CA ASP A 174 -14.53 35.61 -39.76
C ASP A 174 -13.71 36.72 -40.45
N GLN A 175 -12.46 36.96 -40.08
CA GLN A 175 -11.56 37.89 -40.75
C GLN A 175 -11.05 37.42 -42.14
N ASN A 176 -11.07 36.11 -42.41
CA ASN A 176 -10.64 35.54 -43.70
C ASN A 176 -11.83 35.39 -44.72
N GLN A 177 -13.07 35.64 -44.33
CA GLN A 177 -14.23 35.58 -45.24
C GLN A 177 -14.57 36.95 -45.87
N ASP A 178 -14.06 38.07 -45.33
CA ASP A 178 -14.31 39.40 -45.87
C ASP A 178 -13.28 39.86 -46.93
N SER A 179 -12.25 39.08 -47.24
CA SER A 179 -11.20 39.44 -48.19
C SER A 179 -11.33 38.84 -49.61
N ASP A 180 -12.36 38.05 -49.88
CA ASP A 180 -12.50 37.36 -51.18
C ASP A 180 -13.70 37.89 -52.01
N GLN A 181 -14.27 39.08 -51.73
CA GLN A 181 -15.40 39.65 -52.46
C GLN A 181 -15.12 40.96 -53.21
N ASP A 182 -13.88 41.24 -53.63
CA ASP A 182 -13.65 42.44 -54.47
C ASP A 182 -12.57 42.19 -55.56
N SER A 183 -12.87 41.34 -56.55
CA SER A 183 -12.15 41.34 -57.85
C SER A 183 -12.88 40.57 -58.91
N ASP A 184 -14.02 41.07 -59.41
CA ASP A 184 -14.47 40.68 -60.76
C ASP A 184 -15.38 41.79 -61.35
N SER A 185 -14.79 42.83 -61.86
CA SER A 185 -15.44 43.64 -62.91
C SER A 185 -14.42 44.30 -63.80
N GLU A 186 -14.63 44.16 -65.10
CA GLU A 186 -13.99 44.83 -66.22
C GLU A 186 -12.95 44.03 -67.01
N LYS A 187 -13.42 43.39 -68.05
CA LYS A 187 -12.84 43.62 -69.41
C LYS A 187 -13.85 43.44 -70.53
N GLU A 188 -14.15 44.59 -71.08
CA GLU A 188 -14.87 44.74 -72.35
C GLU A 188 -14.15 44.13 -73.53
N LYS A 189 -14.96 43.71 -74.54
CA LYS A 189 -14.58 43.49 -75.93
C LYS A 189 -14.30 44.82 -76.63
N PRO A 190 -13.53 44.86 -77.73
CA PRO A 190 -14.19 44.83 -79.04
C PRO A 190 -13.43 44.23 -80.24
N LYS A 191 -14.19 43.91 -81.24
CA LYS A 191 -14.01 43.71 -82.68
C LYS A 191 -13.32 42.43 -83.12
#